data_191df0a05e3aa18c5f8cd3068a27ddda
#
_entry.id   191df0a05e3aa18c5f8cd3068a27ddda
#
_cell.length_a   1.000
_cell.length_b   1.000
_cell.length_c   1.000
_cell.angle_alpha   90.00
_cell.angle_beta   90.00
_cell.angle_gamma   90.00
#
_symmetry.space_group_name_H-M   'P 1'
#
loop_
_entity.id
_entity.type
_entity.pdbx_description
1 polymer ?
#
loop_
_entity_poly.entity_id
_entity_poly.type
_entity_poly.pdbx_seq_one_letter_code
_entity_poly.pdbx_strand_id
1 'polypeptide(L)'
;MKRLLLFVMLLVPLFAVAQEDGKGEFYGTVDFGYRCMWRGIENGTAPSVMPTVGYSKGGFDIYVWGGFAFDDSYREFDLAVSYSFGNFSLELVDYFYPYKGNKFFEFNNKTTTHSAELIGTYEFEKVPLYITAGTFIFGDDKKEDGKNAYSTYAEVGYTHEFNEKNSIAGVVGASFNKSMYNGYEKNFSLANITAAYTRIFSFWNFEEFPVTASYTYNPYLEKSYFNIMFTVGL
;
A
#
# COMPACT_ATOMS: atom_id res chain seq x y z
N MET A 1 17.26 16.67 6.43
CA MET A 1 16.89 17.14 5.08
C MET A 1 18.01 16.90 4.04
N LYS A 2 19.21 17.51 4.14
CA LYS A 2 20.29 17.30 3.12
C LYS A 2 20.72 15.84 2.89
N ARG A 3 20.66 14.98 3.91
CA ARG A 3 21.06 13.56 3.80
C ARG A 3 19.98 12.68 3.15
N LEU A 4 18.71 13.02 3.28
CA LEU A 4 17.59 12.33 2.62
C LEU A 4 17.59 12.60 1.11
N LEU A 5 17.81 13.88 0.71
CA LEU A 5 17.96 14.25 -0.70
C LEU A 5 19.15 13.53 -1.38
N LEU A 6 20.26 13.33 -0.65
CA LEU A 6 21.43 12.60 -1.18
C LEU A 6 21.13 11.11 -1.38
N PHE A 7 20.27 10.51 -0.56
CA PHE A 7 19.90 9.10 -0.68
C PHE A 7 18.97 8.87 -1.88
N VAL A 8 18.02 9.77 -2.11
CA VAL A 8 17.14 9.76 -3.30
C VAL A 8 17.95 9.98 -4.59
N MET A 9 18.95 10.91 -4.59
CA MET A 9 19.83 11.14 -5.75
C MET A 9 20.80 9.98 -6.04
N LEU A 10 21.13 9.13 -5.06
CA LEU A 10 21.99 7.96 -5.25
C LEU A 10 21.24 6.75 -5.83
N LEU A 11 19.91 6.70 -5.71
CA LEU A 11 19.08 5.63 -6.29
C LEU A 11 18.78 5.85 -7.78
N VAL A 12 18.73 7.10 -8.24
CA VAL A 12 18.44 7.45 -9.65
C VAL A 12 19.36 6.76 -10.67
N PRO A 13 20.69 6.61 -10.48
CA PRO A 13 21.54 5.94 -11.47
C PRO A 13 21.42 4.41 -11.50
N LEU A 14 20.79 3.77 -10.51
CA LEU A 14 20.60 2.31 -10.50
C LEU A 14 19.54 1.85 -11.50
N PHE A 15 18.59 2.70 -11.87
CA PHE A 15 17.50 2.38 -12.79
C PHE A 15 17.87 2.46 -14.28
N ALA A 16 18.97 3.13 -14.63
CA ALA A 16 19.39 3.34 -16.02
C ALA A 16 20.12 2.13 -16.67
N VAL A 17 20.30 1.01 -15.97
CA VAL A 17 21.22 -0.07 -16.40
C VAL A 17 20.50 -1.39 -16.75
N ALA A 18 19.18 -1.51 -16.61
CA ALA A 18 18.52 -2.83 -16.63
C ALA A 18 17.41 -2.99 -17.68
N GLN A 19 17.64 -2.61 -18.92
CA GLN A 19 16.72 -2.94 -20.01
C GLN A 19 17.41 -3.80 -21.07
N GLU A 20 17.47 -5.11 -20.81
CA GLU A 20 17.75 -6.13 -21.82
C GLU A 20 16.63 -7.18 -21.77
N ASP A 21 16.07 -7.50 -22.93
CA ASP A 21 14.97 -8.46 -23.12
C ASP A 21 15.22 -9.79 -22.38
N GLY A 22 14.24 -10.17 -21.52
CA GLY A 22 14.27 -11.40 -20.73
C GLY A 22 14.92 -11.33 -19.36
N LYS A 23 15.42 -10.16 -18.93
CA LYS A 23 16.17 -9.97 -17.68
C LYS A 23 15.40 -9.10 -16.70
N GLY A 24 14.18 -9.37 -16.36
CA GLY A 24 13.48 -8.63 -15.30
C GLY A 24 13.71 -7.10 -15.30
N GLU A 25 12.87 -6.37 -14.64
CA GLU A 25 12.84 -4.91 -14.68
C GLU A 25 12.93 -4.34 -13.25
N PHE A 26 13.78 -3.32 -13.06
CA PHE A 26 13.75 -2.48 -11.85
C PHE A 26 12.80 -1.32 -12.09
N TYR A 27 12.01 -1.01 -11.10
CA TYR A 27 11.10 0.12 -11.12
C TYR A 27 11.16 0.93 -9.84
N GLY A 28 10.71 2.16 -9.90
CA GLY A 28 10.57 3.01 -8.74
C GLY A 28 9.47 4.04 -8.95
N THR A 29 8.77 4.36 -7.87
CA THR A 29 7.78 5.43 -7.82
C THR A 29 7.93 6.22 -6.54
N VAL A 30 7.47 7.46 -6.55
CA VAL A 30 7.30 8.26 -5.35
C VAL A 30 5.90 8.86 -5.36
N ASP A 31 5.08 8.45 -4.41
CA ASP A 31 3.78 9.04 -4.16
C ASP A 31 3.90 10.18 -3.16
N PHE A 32 3.18 11.27 -3.42
CA PHE A 32 2.98 12.38 -2.50
C PHE A 32 1.50 12.51 -2.24
N GLY A 33 1.09 12.25 -1.01
CA GLY A 33 -0.32 12.31 -0.59
C GLY A 33 -0.56 13.42 0.43
N TYR A 34 -1.70 14.08 0.33
CA TYR A 34 -2.18 14.92 1.42
C TYR A 34 -2.42 14.08 2.68
N ARG A 35 -2.78 12.78 2.48
CA ARG A 35 -2.93 11.77 3.53
C ARG A 35 -2.29 10.46 3.07
N CYS A 36 -1.75 9.69 4.00
CA CYS A 36 -1.47 8.27 3.78
C CYS A 36 -2.72 7.47 4.17
N MET A 37 -3.42 6.93 3.18
CA MET A 37 -4.65 6.16 3.39
C MET A 37 -4.42 4.68 3.13
N TRP A 38 -4.85 3.83 4.06
CA TRP A 38 -4.76 2.39 3.92
C TRP A 38 -6.05 1.73 4.42
N ARG A 39 -6.77 1.04 3.52
CA ARG A 39 -8.00 0.26 3.83
C ARG A 39 -9.03 1.04 4.68
N GLY A 40 -9.25 2.32 4.35
CA GLY A 40 -10.17 3.20 5.07
C GLY A 40 -9.60 3.81 6.36
N ILE A 41 -8.33 3.59 6.65
CA ILE A 41 -7.63 4.14 7.82
C ILE A 41 -6.65 5.23 7.36
N GLU A 42 -6.62 6.34 8.07
CA GLU A 42 -5.63 7.40 7.88
C GLU A 42 -4.39 7.11 8.73
N ASN A 43 -3.25 7.01 8.08
CA ASN A 43 -1.94 6.84 8.71
C ASN A 43 -1.21 8.18 8.79
N GLY A 44 -0.92 8.62 10.02
CA GLY A 44 -0.33 9.94 10.27
C GLY A 44 -1.35 11.09 10.20
N THR A 45 -0.88 12.30 10.45
CA THR A 45 -1.70 13.52 10.58
C THR A 45 -1.28 14.64 9.61
N ALA A 46 -0.26 14.39 8.78
CA ALA A 46 0.29 15.35 7.82
C ALA A 46 0.45 14.74 6.42
N PRO A 47 0.67 15.58 5.40
CA PRO A 47 1.08 15.10 4.09
C PRO A 47 2.28 14.17 4.17
N SER A 48 2.31 13.18 3.28
CA SER A 48 3.27 12.08 3.33
C SER A 48 3.96 11.88 1.99
N VAL A 49 5.19 11.38 2.05
CA VAL A 49 5.95 10.87 0.91
C VAL A 49 6.08 9.36 1.04
N MET A 50 5.80 8.65 -0.05
CA MET A 50 5.72 7.19 -0.06
C MET A 50 6.51 6.64 -1.27
N PRO A 51 7.83 6.46 -1.13
CA PRO A 51 8.68 5.85 -2.16
C PRO A 51 8.48 4.34 -2.23
N THR A 52 8.49 3.81 -3.46
CA THR A 52 8.56 2.39 -3.77
C THR A 52 9.76 2.13 -4.67
N VAL A 53 10.47 1.04 -4.42
CA VAL A 53 11.51 0.51 -5.30
C VAL A 53 11.35 -0.99 -5.39
N GLY A 54 11.32 -1.53 -6.60
CA GLY A 54 11.10 -2.95 -6.80
C GLY A 54 11.82 -3.52 -8.01
N TYR A 55 11.71 -4.84 -8.12
CA TYR A 55 12.21 -5.64 -9.24
C TYR A 55 11.15 -6.68 -9.59
N SER A 56 10.77 -6.72 -10.86
CA SER A 56 9.84 -7.69 -11.40
C SER A 56 10.48 -8.57 -12.47
N LYS A 57 10.10 -9.85 -12.52
CA LYS A 57 10.51 -10.78 -13.57
C LYS A 57 9.49 -11.91 -13.73
N GLY A 58 8.89 -11.98 -14.91
CA GLY A 58 7.81 -12.95 -15.16
C GLY A 58 6.64 -12.68 -14.23
N GLY A 59 6.16 -13.68 -13.50
CA GLY A 59 5.14 -13.47 -12.47
C GLY A 59 5.66 -13.01 -11.11
N PHE A 60 6.99 -13.00 -10.90
CA PHE A 60 7.62 -12.64 -9.61
C PHE A 60 7.79 -11.14 -9.49
N ASP A 61 7.51 -10.60 -8.30
CA ASP A 61 7.80 -9.23 -7.91
C ASP A 61 8.32 -9.17 -6.48
N ILE A 62 9.29 -8.28 -6.23
CA ILE A 62 9.78 -7.94 -4.90
C ILE A 62 9.98 -6.45 -4.80
N TYR A 63 9.46 -5.84 -3.74
CA TYR A 63 9.62 -4.40 -3.55
C TYR A 63 9.78 -4.01 -2.09
N VAL A 64 10.30 -2.81 -1.93
CA VAL A 64 10.35 -2.07 -0.68
C VAL A 64 9.49 -0.84 -0.84
N TRP A 65 8.60 -0.62 0.11
CA TRP A 65 7.79 0.58 0.22
C TRP A 65 8.14 1.33 1.52
N GLY A 66 8.00 2.64 1.50
CA GLY A 66 8.11 3.44 2.71
C GLY A 66 7.00 4.47 2.79
N GLY A 67 6.52 4.76 4.01
CA GLY A 67 5.54 5.81 4.28
C GLY A 67 6.06 6.77 5.36
N PHE A 68 6.14 8.07 5.03
CA PHE A 68 6.73 9.06 5.93
C PHE A 68 5.89 10.34 5.93
N ALA A 69 5.19 10.62 7.04
CA ALA A 69 4.51 11.90 7.24
C ALA A 69 5.53 13.01 7.55
N PHE A 70 5.30 14.22 7.04
CA PHE A 70 6.25 15.34 7.19
C PHE A 70 6.35 15.87 8.62
N ASP A 71 5.39 15.56 9.49
CA ASP A 71 5.38 15.92 10.90
C ASP A 71 5.86 14.79 11.85
N ASP A 72 6.41 13.71 11.27
CA ASP A 72 6.85 12.53 12.04
C ASP A 72 5.72 11.73 12.71
N SER A 73 4.45 12.03 12.44
CA SER A 73 3.31 11.30 13.01
C SER A 73 3.17 9.88 12.48
N TYR A 74 3.80 9.57 11.34
CA TYR A 74 3.79 8.25 10.72
C TYR A 74 5.12 7.94 10.05
N ARG A 75 5.60 6.71 10.27
CA ARG A 75 6.76 6.11 9.62
C ARG A 75 6.53 4.62 9.48
N GLU A 76 6.68 4.13 8.26
CA GLU A 76 6.56 2.71 7.94
C GLU A 76 7.57 2.33 6.87
N PHE A 77 7.99 1.09 6.91
CA PHE A 77 8.88 0.47 5.96
C PHE A 77 8.42 -0.96 5.74
N ASP A 78 8.06 -1.29 4.50
CA ASP A 78 7.53 -2.60 4.13
C ASP A 78 8.46 -3.31 3.17
N LEU A 79 8.57 -4.62 3.35
CA LEU A 79 9.18 -5.52 2.38
C LEU A 79 8.10 -6.47 1.88
N ALA A 80 7.89 -6.51 0.58
CA ALA A 80 6.90 -7.36 -0.05
C ALA A 80 7.50 -8.26 -1.11
N VAL A 81 6.94 -9.46 -1.22
CA VAL A 81 7.22 -10.39 -2.31
C VAL A 81 5.91 -10.97 -2.81
N SER A 82 5.73 -10.98 -4.12
CA SER A 82 4.52 -11.54 -4.74
C SER A 82 4.83 -12.43 -5.93
N TYR A 83 3.85 -13.25 -6.27
CA TYR A 83 3.86 -14.04 -7.49
C TYR A 83 2.48 -14.07 -8.12
N SER A 84 2.43 -13.73 -9.42
CA SER A 84 1.20 -13.73 -10.22
C SER A 84 1.15 -14.96 -11.14
N PHE A 85 0.02 -15.66 -11.15
CA PHE A 85 -0.27 -16.79 -12.01
C PHE A 85 -1.63 -16.60 -12.68
N GLY A 86 -1.61 -16.14 -13.91
CA GLY A 86 -2.81 -15.72 -14.62
C GLY A 86 -3.45 -14.53 -13.90
N ASN A 87 -4.72 -14.64 -13.59
CA ASN A 87 -5.52 -13.57 -12.97
C ASN A 87 -5.45 -13.58 -11.43
N PHE A 88 -4.68 -14.47 -10.84
CA PHE A 88 -4.52 -14.55 -9.40
C PHE A 88 -3.08 -14.18 -9.01
N SER A 89 -2.93 -13.40 -7.95
CA SER A 89 -1.65 -13.14 -7.31
C SER A 89 -1.67 -13.48 -5.84
N LEU A 90 -0.53 -13.89 -5.33
CA LEU A 90 -0.28 -14.12 -3.91
C LEU A 90 0.88 -13.24 -3.48
N GLU A 91 0.71 -12.51 -2.39
CA GLU A 91 1.69 -11.57 -1.86
C GLU A 91 1.91 -11.82 -0.37
N LEU A 92 3.15 -11.71 0.07
CA LEU A 92 3.55 -11.66 1.46
C LEU A 92 4.19 -10.31 1.73
N VAL A 93 3.63 -9.57 2.67
CA VAL A 93 4.13 -8.25 3.08
C VAL A 93 4.58 -8.30 4.53
N ASP A 94 5.74 -7.78 4.83
CA ASP A 94 6.23 -7.52 6.18
C ASP A 94 6.19 -6.00 6.44
N TYR A 95 5.30 -5.58 7.31
CA TYR A 95 5.13 -4.20 7.78
C TYR A 95 6.03 -3.95 8.97
N PHE A 96 6.84 -2.89 8.93
CA PHE A 96 7.69 -2.48 10.03
C PHE A 96 7.57 -0.99 10.32
N TYR A 97 7.36 -0.65 11.59
CA TYR A 97 7.23 0.73 12.06
C TYR A 97 8.51 1.18 12.78
N PRO A 98 9.39 2.00 12.15
CA PRO A 98 10.71 2.38 12.69
C PRO A 98 10.61 3.49 13.74
N TYR A 99 9.80 3.31 14.77
CA TYR A 99 9.74 4.21 15.93
C TYR A 99 10.87 3.93 16.91
N LYS A 100 11.11 4.91 17.81
CA LYS A 100 12.17 4.81 18.82
C LYS A 100 11.96 3.59 19.72
N GLY A 101 12.95 2.71 19.73
CA GLY A 101 12.94 1.47 20.52
C GLY A 101 12.61 0.22 19.70
N ASN A 102 12.00 0.35 18.54
CA ASN A 102 11.74 -0.77 17.63
C ASN A 102 13.03 -1.23 16.96
N LYS A 103 13.22 -2.56 16.86
CA LYS A 103 14.43 -3.15 16.28
C LYS A 103 14.05 -3.93 15.05
N PHE A 104 14.64 -3.57 13.90
CA PHE A 104 14.38 -4.22 12.61
C PHE A 104 14.70 -5.73 12.62
N PHE A 105 15.73 -6.18 13.34
CA PHE A 105 16.11 -7.60 13.42
C PHE A 105 15.51 -8.33 14.64
N GLU A 106 14.38 -7.87 15.17
CA GLU A 106 13.65 -8.54 16.26
C GLU A 106 12.47 -9.32 15.69
N PHE A 107 12.62 -10.63 15.50
CA PHE A 107 11.60 -11.52 14.92
C PHE A 107 10.96 -12.47 15.94
N ASN A 108 11.15 -12.25 17.22
CA ASN A 108 10.41 -13.02 18.23
C ASN A 108 8.95 -12.58 18.24
N ASN A 109 8.04 -13.50 17.95
CA ASN A 109 6.60 -13.21 17.82
C ASN A 109 5.95 -12.55 19.06
N LYS A 110 6.62 -12.55 20.21
CA LYS A 110 6.11 -11.89 21.44
C LYS A 110 6.58 -10.44 21.59
N THR A 111 7.68 -10.06 20.94
CA THR A 111 8.36 -8.78 21.14
C THR A 111 8.62 -8.01 19.85
N THR A 112 8.43 -8.65 18.71
CA THR A 112 8.57 -8.03 17.40
C THR A 112 7.55 -6.91 17.21
N THR A 113 7.95 -5.89 16.45
CA THR A 113 7.07 -4.85 15.90
C THR A 113 6.86 -5.01 14.39
N HIS A 114 7.29 -6.15 13.84
CA HIS A 114 6.91 -6.56 12.51
C HIS A 114 5.51 -7.15 12.50
N SER A 115 4.81 -7.00 11.38
CA SER A 115 3.54 -7.67 11.12
C SER A 115 3.55 -8.24 9.72
N ALA A 116 3.44 -9.55 9.57
CA ALA A 116 3.41 -10.19 8.26
C ALA A 116 1.99 -10.54 7.85
N GLU A 117 1.61 -10.13 6.64
CA GLU A 117 0.29 -10.39 6.03
C GLU A 117 0.44 -11.22 4.77
N LEU A 118 -0.43 -12.23 4.62
CA LEU A 118 -0.59 -12.98 3.37
C LEU A 118 -1.83 -12.45 2.66
N ILE A 119 -1.66 -12.03 1.41
CA ILE A 119 -2.69 -11.38 0.60
C ILE A 119 -2.88 -12.16 -0.70
N GLY A 120 -4.12 -12.42 -1.06
CA GLY A 120 -4.51 -12.98 -2.35
C GLY A 120 -5.38 -11.99 -3.12
N THR A 121 -5.08 -11.77 -4.39
CA THR A 121 -5.88 -10.93 -5.29
C THR A 121 -6.29 -11.69 -6.53
N TYR A 122 -7.54 -11.54 -6.93
CA TYR A 122 -8.07 -12.06 -8.18
C TYR A 122 -8.64 -10.93 -9.03
N GLU A 123 -8.15 -10.79 -10.26
CA GLU A 123 -8.61 -9.82 -11.25
C GLU A 123 -9.50 -10.50 -12.29
N PHE A 124 -10.66 -9.91 -12.59
CA PHE A 124 -11.60 -10.48 -13.56
C PHE A 124 -11.25 -10.05 -14.97
N GLU A 125 -11.10 -11.02 -15.90
CA GLU A 125 -10.72 -10.74 -17.28
C GLU A 125 -11.74 -9.90 -18.08
N LYS A 126 -13.03 -10.08 -17.80
CA LYS A 126 -14.11 -9.52 -18.64
C LYS A 126 -14.71 -8.23 -18.10
N VAL A 127 -14.39 -7.89 -16.88
CA VAL A 127 -14.87 -6.70 -16.19
C VAL A 127 -13.72 -6.11 -15.37
N PRO A 128 -13.55 -4.80 -15.32
CA PRO A 128 -12.46 -4.16 -14.57
C PRO A 128 -12.74 -4.19 -13.06
N LEU A 129 -12.87 -5.39 -12.52
CA LEU A 129 -13.20 -5.68 -11.13
C LEU A 129 -12.11 -6.58 -10.54
N TYR A 130 -11.75 -6.34 -9.29
CA TYR A 130 -10.88 -7.23 -8.53
C TYR A 130 -11.47 -7.55 -7.16
N ILE A 131 -11.01 -8.65 -6.59
CA ILE A 131 -11.25 -9.03 -5.20
C ILE A 131 -9.91 -9.27 -4.55
N THR A 132 -9.65 -8.62 -3.41
CA THR A 132 -8.47 -8.85 -2.59
C THR A 132 -8.89 -9.32 -1.21
N ALA A 133 -8.16 -10.28 -0.65
CA ALA A 133 -8.32 -10.71 0.72
C ALA A 133 -6.94 -10.93 1.35
N GLY A 134 -6.75 -10.42 2.57
CA GLY A 134 -5.51 -10.55 3.33
C GLY A 134 -5.75 -10.93 4.78
N THR A 135 -4.78 -11.63 5.36
CA THR A 135 -4.79 -12.03 6.77
C THR A 135 -3.39 -11.86 7.35
N PHE A 136 -3.28 -11.19 8.50
CA PHE A 136 -2.06 -11.15 9.27
C PHE A 136 -1.75 -12.51 9.86
N ILE A 137 -0.57 -13.05 9.56
CA ILE A 137 -0.18 -14.42 9.94
C ILE A 137 0.89 -14.46 11.02
N PHE A 138 1.60 -13.34 11.26
CA PHE A 138 2.70 -13.24 12.21
C PHE A 138 2.84 -11.81 12.72
N GLY A 139 3.44 -11.64 13.91
CA GLY A 139 3.97 -10.38 14.40
C GLY A 139 3.06 -9.65 15.38
N ASP A 140 2.98 -8.32 15.27
CA ASP A 140 2.36 -7.43 16.26
C ASP A 140 0.83 -7.29 16.13
N ASP A 141 0.20 -8.07 15.26
CA ASP A 141 -1.26 -8.19 15.22
C ASP A 141 -1.77 -9.04 16.39
N LYS A 142 -1.94 -8.40 17.56
CA LYS A 142 -2.25 -9.07 18.84
C LYS A 142 -3.58 -8.63 19.43
N LYS A 143 -4.25 -9.61 20.03
CA LYS A 143 -5.36 -9.38 20.96
C LYS A 143 -4.83 -8.97 22.33
N GLU A 144 -5.70 -8.48 23.22
CA GLU A 144 -5.37 -8.14 24.59
C GLU A 144 -4.73 -9.29 25.39
N ASP A 145 -5.07 -10.55 25.06
CA ASP A 145 -4.48 -11.74 25.70
C ASP A 145 -3.10 -12.13 25.15
N GLY A 146 -2.53 -11.32 24.23
CA GLY A 146 -1.23 -11.51 23.61
C GLY A 146 -1.18 -12.57 22.49
N LYS A 147 -2.31 -13.17 22.15
CA LYS A 147 -2.41 -14.09 21.01
C LYS A 147 -2.57 -13.34 19.70
N ASN A 148 -2.09 -13.92 18.58
CA ASN A 148 -2.32 -13.37 17.27
C ASN A 148 -3.82 -13.21 17.00
N ALA A 149 -4.19 -12.05 16.48
CA ALA A 149 -5.58 -11.75 16.14
C ALA A 149 -5.97 -12.36 14.80
N TYR A 150 -5.00 -12.56 13.90
CA TYR A 150 -5.23 -12.96 12.51
C TYR A 150 -6.21 -11.99 11.84
N SER A 151 -5.94 -10.68 12.01
CA SER A 151 -6.77 -9.63 11.43
C SER A 151 -6.95 -9.87 9.95
N THR A 152 -8.22 -10.06 9.53
CA THR A 152 -8.58 -10.44 8.17
C THR A 152 -9.42 -9.35 7.54
N TYR A 153 -9.02 -8.93 6.34
CA TYR A 153 -9.70 -7.92 5.54
C TYR A 153 -9.91 -8.44 4.13
N ALA A 154 -11.03 -8.07 3.53
CA ALA A 154 -11.23 -8.26 2.10
C ALA A 154 -11.96 -7.06 1.49
N GLU A 155 -11.71 -6.85 0.20
CA GLU A 155 -12.32 -5.77 -0.56
C GLU A 155 -12.65 -6.19 -1.98
N VAL A 156 -13.58 -5.47 -2.56
CA VAL A 156 -13.91 -5.49 -3.99
C VAL A 156 -13.65 -4.10 -4.52
N GLY A 157 -12.91 -4.01 -5.61
CA GLY A 157 -12.66 -2.78 -6.32
C GLY A 157 -13.09 -2.87 -7.78
N TYR A 158 -13.50 -1.74 -8.32
CA TYR A 158 -13.89 -1.55 -9.71
C TYR A 158 -13.26 -0.27 -10.25
N THR A 159 -12.68 -0.33 -11.45
CA THR A 159 -12.12 0.83 -12.13
C THR A 159 -12.76 0.99 -13.50
N HIS A 160 -13.14 2.20 -13.85
CA HIS A 160 -13.66 2.54 -15.17
C HIS A 160 -12.79 3.62 -15.81
N GLU A 161 -12.21 3.29 -16.94
CA GLU A 161 -11.43 4.22 -17.76
C GLU A 161 -12.33 4.90 -18.78
N PHE A 162 -12.48 6.21 -18.69
CA PHE A 162 -13.19 7.01 -19.71
C PHE A 162 -12.36 7.17 -20.99
N ASN A 163 -11.05 7.25 -20.81
CA ASN A 163 -10.03 7.35 -21.84
C ASN A 163 -8.64 7.14 -21.21
N GLU A 164 -7.59 7.15 -22.02
CA GLU A 164 -6.19 6.96 -21.60
C GLU A 164 -5.72 7.87 -20.45
N LYS A 165 -6.38 9.00 -20.21
CA LYS A 165 -5.98 10.00 -19.22
C LYS A 165 -6.93 10.14 -18.04
N ASN A 166 -8.09 9.53 -18.07
CA ASN A 166 -9.12 9.76 -17.04
C ASN A 166 -9.79 8.46 -16.64
N SER A 167 -9.81 8.19 -15.34
CA SER A 167 -10.49 7.04 -14.76
C SER A 167 -11.20 7.37 -13.45
N ILE A 168 -12.19 6.56 -13.11
CA ILE A 168 -12.79 6.52 -11.78
C ILE A 168 -12.61 5.13 -11.18
N ALA A 169 -12.46 5.07 -9.87
CA ALA A 169 -12.42 3.81 -9.13
C ALA A 169 -13.37 3.86 -7.94
N GLY A 170 -13.90 2.71 -7.58
CA GLY A 170 -14.67 2.51 -6.36
C GLY A 170 -14.18 1.27 -5.63
N VAL A 171 -14.08 1.33 -4.31
CA VAL A 171 -13.65 0.22 -3.45
C VAL A 171 -14.61 0.10 -2.28
N VAL A 172 -14.98 -1.14 -1.95
CA VAL A 172 -15.69 -1.47 -0.72
C VAL A 172 -14.97 -2.60 -0.01
N GLY A 173 -14.58 -2.35 1.24
CA GLY A 173 -13.79 -3.29 2.03
C GLY A 173 -14.30 -3.46 3.46
N ALA A 174 -14.12 -4.67 3.98
CA ALA A 174 -14.59 -5.07 5.30
C ALA A 174 -13.59 -5.96 6.02
N SER A 175 -13.66 -5.95 7.34
CA SER A 175 -13.00 -6.93 8.20
C SER A 175 -13.95 -8.06 8.56
N PHE A 176 -13.43 -9.30 8.63
CA PHE A 176 -14.22 -10.52 8.81
C PHE A 176 -13.97 -11.22 10.14
N ASN A 177 -13.27 -10.57 11.06
CA ASN A 177 -13.06 -11.05 12.42
C ASN A 177 -12.82 -9.88 13.39
N LYS A 178 -12.65 -10.18 14.66
CA LYS A 178 -12.14 -9.22 15.65
C LYS A 178 -10.70 -8.89 15.31
N SER A 179 -10.45 -7.68 14.82
CA SER A 179 -9.25 -7.28 14.12
C SER A 179 -8.84 -5.85 14.44
N MET A 180 -7.64 -5.47 14.04
CA MET A 180 -7.14 -4.09 14.11
C MET A 180 -8.08 -3.09 13.39
N TYR A 181 -8.79 -3.51 12.35
CA TYR A 181 -9.73 -2.67 11.59
C TYR A 181 -10.99 -2.28 12.36
N ASN A 182 -11.29 -2.97 13.46
CA ASN A 182 -12.49 -2.74 14.26
C ASN A 182 -12.21 -2.78 15.79
N GLY A 183 -10.99 -2.40 16.18
CA GLY A 183 -10.58 -2.36 17.59
C GLY A 183 -10.69 -3.69 18.32
N TYR A 184 -10.68 -4.82 17.58
CA TYR A 184 -10.87 -6.18 18.10
C TYR A 184 -12.23 -6.44 18.73
N GLU A 185 -13.24 -5.64 18.42
CA GLU A 185 -14.56 -5.72 19.06
C GLU A 185 -15.57 -6.54 18.26
N LYS A 186 -15.60 -6.41 16.92
CA LYS A 186 -16.65 -6.98 16.05
C LYS A 186 -16.12 -8.11 15.18
N ASN A 187 -16.95 -9.14 14.97
CA ASN A 187 -16.64 -10.23 14.05
C ASN A 187 -16.78 -9.83 12.56
N PHE A 188 -17.50 -8.74 12.30
CA PHE A 188 -17.63 -8.16 10.97
C PHE A 188 -17.75 -6.63 11.10
N SER A 189 -17.06 -5.90 10.24
CA SER A 189 -17.22 -4.45 10.14
C SER A 189 -16.87 -3.96 8.74
N LEU A 190 -17.70 -3.11 8.19
CA LEU A 190 -17.37 -2.37 6.98
C LEU A 190 -16.37 -1.28 7.37
N ALA A 191 -15.18 -1.31 6.74
CA ALA A 191 -14.05 -0.47 7.12
C ALA A 191 -13.65 0.54 6.03
N ASN A 192 -14.04 0.29 4.76
CA ASN A 192 -13.59 1.10 3.65
C ASN A 192 -14.69 1.24 2.59
N ILE A 193 -15.08 2.47 2.28
CA ILE A 193 -15.86 2.82 1.10
C ILE A 193 -15.12 4.00 0.45
N THR A 194 -14.48 3.76 -0.68
CA THR A 194 -13.67 4.76 -1.38
C THR A 194 -14.20 4.98 -2.78
N ALA A 195 -14.26 6.25 -3.18
CA ALA A 195 -14.41 6.67 -4.57
C ALA A 195 -13.21 7.54 -4.95
N ALA A 196 -12.62 7.31 -6.11
CA ALA A 196 -11.46 8.03 -6.59
C ALA A 196 -11.63 8.43 -8.06
N TYR A 197 -11.05 9.56 -8.41
CA TYR A 197 -10.89 10.02 -9.79
C TYR A 197 -9.41 10.28 -10.04
N THR A 198 -8.87 9.69 -11.10
CA THR A 198 -7.49 9.89 -11.52
C THR A 198 -7.46 10.60 -12.86
N ARG A 199 -6.59 11.60 -12.97
CA ARG A 199 -6.24 12.25 -14.22
C ARG A 199 -4.72 12.22 -14.43
N ILE A 200 -4.31 11.75 -15.61
CA ILE A 200 -2.91 11.76 -16.04
C ILE A 200 -2.64 13.08 -16.76
N PHE A 201 -1.69 13.85 -16.23
CA PHE A 201 -1.18 15.08 -16.85
C PHE A 201 0.13 14.79 -17.56
N SER A 202 0.45 15.57 -18.57
CA SER A 202 1.74 15.56 -19.24
C SER A 202 2.26 17.01 -19.24
N PHE A 203 3.43 17.24 -18.67
CA PHE A 203 4.07 18.56 -18.65
C PHE A 203 5.58 18.44 -18.46
N TRP A 204 6.35 19.31 -19.11
CA TRP A 204 7.80 19.28 -19.17
C TRP A 204 8.33 17.92 -19.65
N ASN A 205 9.17 17.25 -18.83
CA ASN A 205 9.75 15.96 -19.12
C ASN A 205 8.93 14.78 -18.51
N PHE A 206 7.80 15.08 -17.86
CA PHE A 206 6.89 14.07 -17.35
C PHE A 206 5.86 13.75 -18.44
N GLU A 207 5.98 12.59 -19.06
CA GLU A 207 4.99 12.10 -20.04
C GLU A 207 3.71 11.67 -19.32
N GLU A 208 3.85 11.09 -18.12
CA GLU A 208 2.76 10.65 -17.27
C GLU A 208 2.93 11.18 -15.86
N PHE A 209 1.97 11.98 -15.42
CA PHE A 209 1.89 12.51 -14.07
C PHE A 209 0.47 12.32 -13.54
N PRO A 210 0.17 11.13 -12.95
CA PRO A 210 -1.16 10.86 -12.40
C PRO A 210 -1.40 11.69 -11.15
N VAL A 211 -2.58 12.32 -11.12
CA VAL A 211 -3.13 12.99 -9.94
C VAL A 211 -4.45 12.34 -9.60
N THR A 212 -4.56 11.82 -8.39
CA THR A 212 -5.75 11.14 -7.89
C THR A 212 -6.40 11.96 -6.77
N ALA A 213 -7.66 12.30 -6.94
CA ALA A 213 -8.50 12.82 -5.88
C ALA A 213 -9.44 11.71 -5.38
N SER A 214 -9.48 11.47 -4.09
CA SER A 214 -10.32 10.42 -3.50
C SER A 214 -11.11 10.91 -2.29
N TYR A 215 -12.26 10.29 -2.09
CA TYR A 215 -13.06 10.39 -0.89
C TYR A 215 -13.25 9.00 -0.29
N THR A 216 -12.87 8.85 0.96
CA THR A 216 -12.97 7.60 1.72
C THR A 216 -13.86 7.79 2.92
N TYR A 217 -14.81 6.91 3.10
CA TYR A 217 -15.62 6.79 4.31
C TYR A 217 -15.32 5.46 5.01
N ASN A 218 -14.98 5.53 6.29
CA ASN A 218 -14.88 4.35 7.15
C ASN A 218 -16.13 4.25 8.02
N PRO A 219 -17.06 3.32 7.73
CA PRO A 219 -18.32 3.21 8.48
C PRO A 219 -18.15 2.76 9.92
N TYR A 220 -17.12 1.97 10.23
CA TYR A 220 -16.83 1.54 11.60
C TYR A 220 -16.35 2.70 12.48
N LEU A 221 -15.46 3.54 11.95
CA LEU A 221 -14.93 4.71 12.66
C LEU A 221 -15.85 5.93 12.56
N GLU A 222 -16.90 5.89 11.71
CA GLU A 222 -17.75 7.04 11.37
C GLU A 222 -16.95 8.26 10.89
N LYS A 223 -15.85 8.02 10.14
CA LYS A 223 -14.93 9.05 9.66
C LYS A 223 -14.90 9.11 8.14
N SER A 224 -14.76 10.32 7.65
CA SER A 224 -14.59 10.61 6.21
C SER A 224 -13.28 11.33 5.96
N TYR A 225 -12.63 11.00 4.84
CA TYR A 225 -11.35 11.56 4.45
C TYR A 225 -11.39 11.99 2.98
N PHE A 226 -10.95 13.20 2.71
CA PHE A 226 -10.61 13.62 1.36
C PHE A 226 -9.09 13.54 1.19
N ASN A 227 -8.62 12.99 0.08
CA ASN A 227 -7.20 12.89 -0.23
C ASN A 227 -6.92 13.36 -1.66
N ILE A 228 -5.75 13.94 -1.85
CA ILE A 228 -5.16 14.19 -3.16
C ILE A 228 -3.77 13.54 -3.13
N MET A 229 -3.47 12.76 -4.15
CA MET A 229 -2.19 12.09 -4.31
C MET A 229 -1.68 12.31 -5.74
N PHE A 230 -0.39 12.46 -5.89
CA PHE A 230 0.27 12.42 -7.18
C PHE A 230 1.49 11.51 -7.14
N THR A 231 1.74 10.84 -8.26
CA THR A 231 2.81 9.85 -8.41
C THR A 231 3.84 10.35 -9.41
N VAL A 232 5.10 10.13 -9.09
CA VAL A 232 6.24 10.31 -10.00
C VAL A 232 6.89 8.96 -10.20
N GLY A 233 6.93 8.49 -11.44
CA GLY A 233 7.71 7.32 -11.85
C GLY A 233 9.19 7.69 -12.04
N LEU A 234 10.08 6.74 -11.75
CA LEU A 234 11.54 6.87 -11.88
C LEU A 234 12.06 5.93 -12.97
#